data_55a42965e2d861d137acac2084b67818
#
_entry.id   55a42965e2d861d137acac2084b67818
#
_cell.length_a   1.000
_cell.length_b   1.000
_cell.length_c   1.000
_cell.angle_alpha   90.00
_cell.angle_beta   90.00
_cell.angle_gamma   90.00
#
_symmetry.space_group_name_H-M   'P 1'
#
loop_
_entity.id
_entity.type
_entity.pdbx_description
1 polymer ?
#
loop_
_entity_poly.entity_id
_entity_poly.type
_entity_poly.pdbx_seq_one_letter_code
_entity_poly.pdbx_strand_id
1 'polypeptide(L)'
;MSKHAAVWIDHEQARISRLRHGTIEHQTVATPEHVYHKHSSGSEGAQQHPEDTRKFFHDVARSLDGSEKILVVGPSTAKLEFLRYLRKHDREIERSVVGIETVERPTDGQLAAFETEYFDERERAQ
;
A
#
# COMPACT_ATOMS: atom_id res chain seq x y z
N MET A 1 2.07 13.84 18.03
CA MET A 1 1.39 13.79 16.77
C MET A 1 1.71 12.54 16.05
N SER A 2 0.70 11.82 15.70
CA SER A 2 0.93 10.56 15.01
C SER A 2 1.11 10.79 13.52
N LYS A 3 1.93 9.98 12.92
CA LYS A 3 2.09 9.96 11.48
C LYS A 3 1.43 8.70 10.98
N HIS A 4 0.33 8.87 10.31
CA HIS A 4 -0.46 7.76 9.82
C HIS A 4 -0.30 7.62 8.32
N ALA A 5 -0.46 6.41 7.83
CA ALA A 5 -0.49 6.17 6.40
C ALA A 5 -1.49 5.08 6.10
N ALA A 6 -2.11 5.17 4.95
CA ALA A 6 -2.91 4.10 4.41
C ALA A 6 -2.39 3.80 3.03
N VAL A 7 -2.24 2.53 2.72
CA VAL A 7 -1.81 2.12 1.40
C VAL A 7 -2.82 1.16 0.82
N TRP A 8 -3.35 1.52 -0.35
CA TRP A 8 -4.19 0.65 -1.12
C TRP A 8 -3.29 0.00 -2.17
N ILE A 9 -3.28 -1.32 -2.22
CA ILE A 9 -2.33 -2.02 -3.07
C ILE A 9 -3.01 -3.16 -3.81
N ASP A 10 -2.75 -3.23 -5.12
CA ASP A 10 -3.09 -4.41 -5.89
C ASP A 10 -1.81 -4.86 -6.60
N HIS A 11 -1.92 -5.73 -7.59
CA HIS A 11 -0.71 -6.28 -8.21
C HIS A 11 -0.06 -5.33 -9.20
N GLU A 12 -0.68 -4.20 -9.49
CA GLU A 12 -0.17 -3.28 -10.48
C GLU A 12 0.29 -1.97 -9.89
N GLN A 13 -0.32 -1.54 -8.80
CA GLN A 13 0.04 -0.24 -8.25
C GLN A 13 -0.34 -0.18 -6.79
N ALA A 14 0.24 0.79 -6.13
CA ALA A 14 -0.14 1.12 -4.76
C ALA A 14 -0.40 2.61 -4.70
N ARG A 15 -1.42 2.98 -3.94
CA ARG A 15 -1.73 4.38 -3.72
C ARG A 15 -1.61 4.63 -2.24
N ILE A 16 -0.84 5.63 -1.90
CA ILE A 16 -0.51 5.91 -0.51
C ILE A 16 -1.09 7.26 -0.12
N SER A 17 -1.73 7.28 1.04
CA SER A 17 -2.22 8.51 1.63
C SER A 17 -1.51 8.64 2.97
N ARG A 18 -0.81 9.74 3.18
CA ARG A 18 -0.06 9.95 4.41
C ARG A 18 -0.48 11.22 5.08
N LEU A 19 -0.73 11.13 6.38
CA LEU A 19 -1.05 12.31 7.17
C LEU A 19 0.21 12.76 7.89
N ARG A 20 0.64 13.98 7.59
CA ARG A 20 1.80 14.58 8.21
C ARG A 20 1.49 16.01 8.58
N HIS A 21 1.69 16.36 9.82
CA HIS A 21 1.54 17.74 10.26
C HIS A 21 0.19 18.32 9.84
N GLY A 22 -0.86 17.49 9.92
CA GLY A 22 -2.20 17.95 9.57
C GLY A 22 -2.48 18.00 8.08
N THR A 23 -1.53 17.63 7.25
CA THR A 23 -1.69 17.66 5.81
C THR A 23 -1.67 16.25 5.25
N ILE A 24 -2.56 15.98 4.31
CA ILE A 24 -2.60 14.67 3.68
C ILE A 24 -1.87 14.74 2.34
N GLU A 25 -0.91 13.86 2.16
CA GLU A 25 -0.15 13.73 0.94
C GLU A 25 -0.49 12.44 0.25
N HIS A 26 -0.57 12.48 -1.06
CA HIS A 26 -0.88 11.30 -1.86
C HIS A 26 0.30 10.95 -2.75
N GLN A 27 0.50 9.67 -2.95
CA GLN A 27 1.57 9.18 -3.80
C GLN A 27 1.12 7.89 -4.47
N THR A 28 1.55 7.68 -5.70
CA THR A 28 1.26 6.43 -6.41
C THR A 28 2.58 5.77 -6.76
N VAL A 29 2.66 4.48 -6.50
CA VAL A 29 3.81 3.66 -6.89
C VAL A 29 3.26 2.59 -7.81
N ALA A 30 3.87 2.43 -8.98
CA ALA A 30 3.42 1.45 -9.94
C ALA A 30 4.50 0.42 -10.18
N THR A 31 4.09 -0.77 -10.59
CA THR A 31 5.08 -1.76 -11.00
C THR A 31 5.79 -1.25 -12.23
N PRO A 32 7.01 -1.71 -12.45
CA PRO A 32 7.72 -1.30 -13.65
C PRO A 32 6.88 -1.58 -14.88
N GLU A 33 6.86 -0.61 -15.77
CA GLU A 33 6.01 -0.73 -16.90
C GLU A 33 6.63 -1.54 -17.97
N HIS A 34 5.99 -2.62 -18.33
CA HIS A 34 6.44 -3.43 -19.41
C HIS A 34 5.33 -3.44 -20.43
N VAL A 35 5.30 -2.42 -21.21
CA VAL A 35 4.22 -2.21 -22.13
C VAL A 35 3.95 -3.41 -22.99
N TYR A 36 5.02 -4.04 -23.39
CA TYR A 36 4.85 -5.18 -24.24
C TYR A 36 4.14 -6.32 -23.54
N HIS A 37 4.13 -6.32 -22.25
CA HIS A 37 3.44 -7.37 -21.53
C HIS A 37 1.97 -7.36 -21.81
N LYS A 38 1.44 -6.23 -22.05
CA LYS A 38 0.03 -6.14 -22.29
C LYS A 38 -0.35 -6.83 -23.56
N HIS A 39 0.58 -6.90 -24.47
CA HIS A 39 0.26 -7.50 -25.73
C HIS A 39 0.44 -8.96 -25.71
N SER A 40 1.32 -9.42 -24.88
CA SER A 40 1.58 -10.79 -24.97
C SER A 40 0.46 -11.52 -24.38
N SER A 41 -0.64 -11.34 -24.83
CA SER A 41 -1.72 -12.09 -24.49
C SER A 41 -1.87 -12.16 -23.05
N GLY A 42 -2.89 -11.78 -22.67
CA GLY A 42 -3.13 -11.60 -21.35
C GLY A 42 -2.74 -12.68 -20.40
N SER A 43 -2.84 -13.86 -20.79
CA SER A 43 -2.69 -14.89 -19.81
C SER A 43 -1.32 -14.95 -19.22
N GLU A 44 -0.36 -15.02 -20.06
CA GLU A 44 0.97 -15.08 -19.52
C GLU A 44 1.39 -13.76 -19.01
N GLY A 45 0.91 -12.73 -19.66
CA GLY A 45 1.27 -11.42 -19.23
C GLY A 45 0.87 -11.17 -17.81
N ALA A 46 -0.07 -11.90 -17.34
CA ALA A 46 -0.50 -11.68 -16.00
C ALA A 46 0.56 -12.03 -15.01
N GLN A 47 1.51 -12.81 -15.41
CA GLN A 47 2.54 -13.19 -14.47
C GLN A 47 3.59 -12.14 -14.41
N GLN A 48 3.81 -11.61 -13.25
CA GLN A 48 4.83 -10.60 -13.07
C GLN A 48 6.14 -11.28 -12.77
N HIS A 49 7.20 -10.67 -13.21
CA HIS A 49 8.52 -11.16 -12.87
C HIS A 49 8.75 -10.98 -11.39
N PRO A 50 9.31 -11.97 -10.71
CA PRO A 50 9.57 -11.83 -9.29
C PRO A 50 10.41 -10.62 -8.93
N GLU A 51 11.34 -10.26 -9.80
CA GLU A 51 12.16 -9.10 -9.51
C GLU A 51 11.38 -7.81 -9.60
N ASP A 52 10.45 -7.73 -10.55
CA ASP A 52 9.62 -6.54 -10.65
C ASP A 52 8.70 -6.41 -9.46
N THR A 53 8.16 -7.52 -9.00
CA THR A 53 7.31 -7.51 -7.83
C THR A 53 8.10 -7.09 -6.59
N ARG A 54 9.31 -7.58 -6.47
CA ARG A 54 10.14 -7.25 -5.33
C ARG A 54 10.50 -5.77 -5.33
N LYS A 55 10.83 -5.23 -6.50
CA LYS A 55 11.13 -3.82 -6.59
C LYS A 55 9.90 -2.98 -6.28
N PHE A 56 8.74 -3.40 -6.76
CA PHE A 56 7.50 -2.70 -6.47
C PHE A 56 7.26 -2.65 -4.97
N PHE A 57 7.35 -3.80 -4.30
CA PHE A 57 7.14 -3.83 -2.86
C PHE A 57 8.20 -3.01 -2.12
N HIS A 58 9.43 -3.04 -2.61
CA HIS A 58 10.48 -2.23 -2.00
C HIS A 58 10.14 -0.74 -2.11
N ASP A 59 9.69 -0.31 -3.28
CA ASP A 59 9.36 1.09 -3.48
C ASP A 59 8.17 1.50 -2.62
N VAL A 60 7.18 0.62 -2.49
CA VAL A 60 6.04 0.90 -1.63
C VAL A 60 6.51 1.03 -0.18
N ALA A 61 7.37 0.13 0.26
CA ALA A 61 7.86 0.18 1.62
C ALA A 61 8.62 1.47 1.89
N ARG A 62 9.44 1.91 0.93
CA ARG A 62 10.18 3.15 1.12
C ARG A 62 9.26 4.35 1.21
N SER A 63 8.14 4.31 0.49
CA SER A 63 7.20 5.42 0.57
C SER A 63 6.48 5.48 1.91
N LEU A 64 6.58 4.43 2.70
CA LEU A 64 5.96 4.39 4.02
C LEU A 64 6.94 4.68 5.15
N ASP A 65 8.19 5.00 4.81
CA ASP A 65 9.19 5.30 5.82
C ASP A 65 8.73 6.45 6.70
N GLY A 66 8.94 6.31 7.99
CA GLY A 66 8.58 7.35 8.94
C GLY A 66 7.16 7.27 9.42
N SER A 67 6.35 6.39 8.86
CA SER A 67 4.98 6.23 9.33
C SER A 67 4.96 5.42 10.61
N GLU A 68 4.21 5.89 11.57
CA GLU A 68 4.12 5.20 12.86
C GLU A 68 3.03 4.16 12.86
N LYS A 69 1.96 4.40 12.12
CA LYS A 69 0.86 3.47 12.01
C LYS A 69 0.43 3.39 10.57
N ILE A 70 0.31 2.20 10.06
CA ILE A 70 0.01 1.98 8.64
C ILE A 70 -1.18 1.05 8.51
N LEU A 71 -2.13 1.47 7.68
CA LEU A 71 -3.27 0.64 7.32
C LEU A 71 -3.05 0.14 5.91
N VAL A 72 -3.11 -1.17 5.71
CA VAL A 72 -2.92 -1.78 4.40
C VAL A 72 -4.26 -2.27 3.91
N VAL A 73 -4.68 -1.80 2.74
CA VAL A 73 -5.97 -2.19 2.19
C VAL A 73 -5.79 -2.60 0.74
N GLY A 74 -6.78 -3.27 0.20
CA GLY A 74 -6.73 -3.67 -1.19
C GLY A 74 -7.80 -4.70 -1.49
N PRO A 75 -8.05 -4.92 -2.77
CA PRO A 75 -9.18 -5.79 -3.15
C PRO A 75 -8.83 -7.26 -3.18
N SER A 76 -7.56 -7.61 -3.25
CA SER A 76 -7.21 -9.01 -3.47
C SER A 76 -6.02 -9.39 -2.60
N THR A 77 -5.25 -10.36 -3.06
CA THR A 77 -4.18 -10.94 -2.26
C THR A 77 -2.90 -10.15 -2.28
N ALA A 78 -2.79 -9.13 -3.13
CA ALA A 78 -1.54 -8.36 -3.17
C ALA A 78 -1.21 -7.79 -1.81
N LYS A 79 -2.21 -7.37 -1.02
CA LYS A 79 -1.95 -6.83 0.30
C LYS A 79 -1.30 -7.87 1.22
N LEU A 80 -1.70 -9.12 1.07
CA LEU A 80 -1.10 -10.18 1.88
C LEU A 80 0.32 -10.49 1.43
N GLU A 81 0.55 -10.44 0.14
CA GLU A 81 1.88 -10.68 -0.40
C GLU A 81 2.83 -9.57 0.02
N PHE A 82 2.33 -8.33 0.05
CA PHE A 82 3.12 -7.21 0.51
C PHE A 82 3.50 -7.40 1.98
N LEU A 83 2.54 -7.83 2.81
CA LEU A 83 2.87 -8.08 4.21
C LEU A 83 3.89 -9.17 4.37
N ARG A 84 3.80 -10.21 3.56
CA ARG A 84 4.79 -11.27 3.60
C ARG A 84 6.17 -10.75 3.22
N TYR A 85 6.20 -9.87 2.23
CA TYR A 85 7.45 -9.23 1.84
C TYR A 85 8.03 -8.43 3.00
N LEU A 86 7.20 -7.64 3.69
CA LEU A 86 7.67 -6.84 4.80
C LEU A 86 8.22 -7.71 5.92
N ARG A 87 7.55 -8.82 6.20
CA ARG A 87 8.01 -9.70 7.25
C ARG A 87 9.40 -10.24 6.96
N LYS A 88 9.70 -10.45 5.70
CA LYS A 88 10.96 -11.02 5.31
C LYS A 88 12.05 -9.98 5.14
N HIS A 89 11.72 -8.81 4.65
CA HIS A 89 12.72 -7.85 4.23
C HIS A 89 12.68 -6.51 4.94
N ASP A 90 11.60 -6.19 5.67
CA ASP A 90 11.48 -4.87 6.26
C ASP A 90 10.60 -4.97 7.50
N ARG A 91 11.14 -5.57 8.52
CA ARG A 91 10.37 -5.82 9.73
C ARG A 91 9.98 -4.54 10.45
N GLU A 92 10.74 -3.49 10.24
CA GLU A 92 10.44 -2.24 10.88
C GLU A 92 9.12 -1.66 10.34
N ILE A 93 8.95 -1.67 9.02
CA ILE A 93 7.70 -1.23 8.44
C ILE A 93 6.58 -2.19 8.83
N GLU A 94 6.87 -3.49 8.85
CA GLU A 94 5.85 -4.46 9.21
C GLU A 94 5.30 -4.19 10.59
N ARG A 95 6.14 -3.82 11.52
CA ARG A 95 5.68 -3.56 12.89
C ARG A 95 4.74 -2.37 12.96
N SER A 96 4.82 -1.47 12.01
CA SER A 96 3.95 -0.31 12.00
C SER A 96 2.58 -0.61 11.39
N VAL A 97 2.41 -1.76 10.75
CA VAL A 97 1.13 -2.11 10.16
C VAL A 97 0.18 -2.49 11.28
N VAL A 98 -0.92 -1.74 11.40
CA VAL A 98 -1.86 -1.94 12.48
C VAL A 98 -3.18 -2.54 12.02
N GLY A 99 -3.40 -2.64 10.72
CA GLY A 99 -4.63 -3.23 10.23
C GLY A 99 -4.52 -3.56 8.77
N ILE A 100 -5.40 -4.47 8.34
CA ILE A 100 -5.47 -4.87 6.96
C ILE A 100 -6.95 -5.02 6.65
N GLU A 101 -7.40 -4.42 5.53
CA GLU A 101 -8.80 -4.43 5.18
C GLU A 101 -8.94 -4.69 3.69
N THR A 102 -10.07 -5.24 3.31
CA THR A 102 -10.38 -5.44 1.90
C THR A 102 -11.21 -4.27 1.43
N VAL A 103 -10.67 -3.52 0.48
CA VAL A 103 -11.32 -2.30 0.00
C VAL A 103 -11.18 -2.26 -1.51
N GLU A 104 -12.30 -2.01 -2.19
CA GLU A 104 -12.26 -1.84 -3.63
C GLU A 104 -11.53 -0.55 -3.96
N ARG A 105 -11.29 -0.33 -5.24
CA ARG A 105 -10.47 0.79 -5.65
C ARG A 105 -11.11 2.13 -5.28
N PRO A 106 -10.51 2.90 -4.38
CA PRO A 106 -11.07 4.18 -3.97
C PRO A 106 -10.45 5.31 -4.77
N THR A 107 -11.12 6.46 -4.75
CA THR A 107 -10.45 7.68 -5.20
C THR A 107 -9.48 8.10 -4.10
N ASP A 108 -8.62 9.06 -4.42
CA ASP A 108 -7.69 9.56 -3.40
C ASP A 108 -8.44 10.15 -2.22
N GLY A 109 -9.53 10.87 -2.50
CA GLY A 109 -10.30 11.43 -1.41
C GLY A 109 -10.95 10.37 -0.54
N GLN A 110 -11.42 9.30 -1.16
CA GLN A 110 -12.01 8.21 -0.39
C GLN A 110 -10.97 7.49 0.45
N LEU A 111 -9.77 7.32 -0.08
CA LEU A 111 -8.71 6.68 0.67
C LEU A 111 -8.32 7.54 1.86
N ALA A 112 -8.20 8.84 1.67
CA ALA A 112 -7.86 9.74 2.77
C ALA A 112 -8.95 9.74 3.82
N ALA A 113 -10.21 9.71 3.41
CA ALA A 113 -11.30 9.68 4.36
C ALA A 113 -11.30 8.38 5.14
N PHE A 114 -11.03 7.28 4.48
CA PHE A 114 -10.97 5.99 5.13
C PHE A 114 -9.85 5.95 6.15
N GLU A 115 -8.70 6.50 5.78
CA GLU A 115 -7.56 6.58 6.69
C GLU A 115 -7.91 7.40 7.93
N THR A 116 -8.47 8.57 7.73
CA THR A 116 -8.82 9.45 8.83
C THR A 116 -9.82 8.79 9.77
N GLU A 117 -10.85 8.19 9.20
CA GLU A 117 -11.87 7.57 9.98
C GLU A 117 -11.33 6.39 10.78
N TYR A 118 -10.50 5.58 10.14
CA TYR A 118 -9.94 4.40 10.77
C TYR A 118 -9.09 4.78 11.97
N PHE A 119 -8.22 5.75 11.81
CA PHE A 119 -7.33 6.11 12.89
C PHE A 119 -8.01 6.94 13.96
N ASP A 120 -9.00 7.74 13.59
CA ASP A 120 -9.77 8.47 14.60
C ASP A 120 -10.52 7.51 15.51
N GLU A 121 -11.13 6.50 14.94
CA GLU A 121 -11.87 5.55 15.74
C GLU A 121 -10.97 4.81 16.70
N ARG A 122 -9.79 4.44 16.24
CA ARG A 122 -8.88 3.70 17.09
C ARG A 122 -8.35 4.57 18.21
N GLU A 123 -8.09 5.82 17.92
CA GLU A 123 -7.63 6.71 18.98
C GLU A 123 -8.70 6.96 20.00
N ARG A 124 -9.94 7.03 19.57
CA ARG A 124 -11.03 7.22 20.52
C ARG A 124 -11.26 6.01 21.39
N ALA A 125 -10.96 4.83 20.87
CA ALA A 125 -11.18 3.61 21.61
C ALA A 125 -10.17 3.44 22.73
N GLN A 126 -9.13 4.21 22.72
CA GLN A 126 -8.16 4.17 23.79
C GLN A 126 -8.49 5.22 24.81
#